data_5bbb108d7d547a0d033a32520df883f7
#
_entry.id   5bbb108d7d547a0d033a32520df883f7
#
_cell.length_a   1.000
_cell.length_b   1.000
_cell.length_c   1.000
_cell.angle_alpha   90.00
_cell.angle_beta   90.00
_cell.angle_gamma   90.00
#
_symmetry.space_group_name_H-M   'P 1'
#
loop_
_entity.id
_entity.type
_entity.pdbx_description
1 polymer ?
#
loop_
_entity_poly.entity_id
_entity_poly.type
_entity_poly.pdbx_seq_one_letter_code
_entity_poly.pdbx_strand_id
1 'polypeptide(L)'
;TSALDPTMVSEVLAVIRQLAKTGITMLIVTHEMNFARNVSNRVFFMYGGKILEDGLPEQVFGHPQHNETRTFIQRIRSLHFVFSSEDDDFYAMTGAIDNFCVKYSIKTNRIAKLLHIVEEMLLITDRTSGVVIDIEYSETTEDVTVTVLQQSRSLSILNDPETDELALAILQGSSQTLQEEIIPEGVRFTFTV
;
A
#
# COMPACT_ATOMS: atom_id res chain seq x y z
N THR A 1 10.55 -24.32 7.98
CA THR A 1 9.28 -24.49 7.20
C THR A 1 9.50 -24.56 5.69
N SER A 2 10.58 -24.00 5.15
CA SER A 2 10.89 -24.05 3.71
C SER A 2 11.16 -25.45 3.13
N ALA A 3 11.37 -26.46 3.97
CA ALA A 3 11.62 -27.84 3.59
C ALA A 3 10.42 -28.79 3.84
N LEU A 4 9.32 -28.28 4.39
CA LEU A 4 8.10 -29.03 4.66
C LEU A 4 7.04 -28.70 3.60
N ASP A 5 6.25 -29.71 3.24
CA ASP A 5 5.07 -29.45 2.42
C ASP A 5 3.99 -28.66 3.22
N PRO A 6 3.05 -27.98 2.56
CA PRO A 6 2.03 -27.17 3.24
C PRO A 6 1.19 -27.93 4.26
N THR A 7 0.98 -29.23 4.06
CA THR A 7 0.20 -30.08 4.97
C THR A 7 0.95 -30.28 6.28
N MET A 8 2.24 -30.63 6.19
CA MET A 8 3.10 -30.81 7.36
C MET A 8 3.29 -29.51 8.14
N VAL A 9 3.38 -28.36 7.45
CA VAL A 9 3.42 -27.05 8.12
C VAL A 9 2.17 -26.84 8.98
N SER A 10 1.00 -27.13 8.43
CA SER A 10 -0.28 -27.00 9.15
C SER A 10 -0.36 -27.89 10.38
N GLU A 11 0.13 -29.13 10.31
CA GLU A 11 0.17 -30.06 11.44
C GLU A 11 1.11 -29.57 12.55
N VAL A 12 2.32 -29.12 12.20
CA VAL A 12 3.27 -28.55 13.17
C VAL A 12 2.69 -27.32 13.87
N LEU A 13 2.05 -26.42 13.14
CA LEU A 13 1.40 -25.22 13.69
C LEU A 13 0.24 -25.60 14.62
N ALA A 14 -0.50 -26.68 14.33
CA ALA A 14 -1.57 -27.18 15.20
C ALA A 14 -1.01 -27.71 16.53
N VAL A 15 0.09 -28.44 16.51
CA VAL A 15 0.77 -28.92 17.73
C VAL A 15 1.27 -27.75 18.58
N ILE A 16 1.92 -26.76 17.97
CA ILE A 16 2.41 -25.58 18.70
C ILE A 16 1.23 -24.83 19.34
N ARG A 17 0.09 -24.72 18.63
CA ARG A 17 -1.13 -24.10 19.18
C ARG A 17 -1.68 -24.85 20.39
N GLN A 18 -1.62 -26.18 20.41
CA GLN A 18 -2.00 -26.96 21.57
C GLN A 18 -1.04 -26.75 22.74
N LEU A 19 0.27 -26.72 22.49
CA LEU A 19 1.28 -26.44 23.52
C LEU A 19 1.11 -25.04 24.13
N ALA A 20 0.77 -24.05 23.32
CA ALA A 20 0.50 -22.68 23.82
C ALA A 20 -0.63 -22.65 24.86
N LYS A 21 -1.65 -23.52 24.71
CA LYS A 21 -2.77 -23.62 25.66
C LYS A 21 -2.39 -24.27 27.00
N THR A 22 -1.26 -24.95 27.10
CA THR A 22 -0.80 -25.57 28.36
C THR A 22 -0.09 -24.58 29.29
N GLY A 23 0.06 -23.31 28.91
CA GLY A 23 0.69 -22.27 29.72
C GLY A 23 2.22 -22.25 29.69
N ILE A 24 2.84 -23.02 28.79
CA ILE A 24 4.30 -23.02 28.58
C ILE A 24 4.72 -21.70 27.96
N THR A 25 5.74 -21.05 28.51
CA THR A 25 6.38 -19.89 27.89
C THR A 25 7.14 -20.31 26.66
N MET A 26 6.81 -19.72 25.50
CA MET A 26 7.43 -20.01 24.22
C MET A 26 7.89 -18.74 23.53
N LEU A 27 9.04 -18.78 22.89
CA LEU A 27 9.47 -17.81 21.90
C LEU A 27 9.39 -18.46 20.51
N ILE A 28 8.59 -17.90 19.63
CA ILE A 28 8.35 -18.42 18.30
C ILE A 28 8.84 -17.41 17.27
N VAL A 29 9.71 -17.83 16.36
CA VAL A 29 10.13 -17.02 15.21
C VAL A 29 9.45 -17.62 13.98
N THR A 30 8.62 -16.83 13.30
CA THR A 30 7.82 -17.28 12.17
C THR A 30 7.54 -16.14 11.18
N HIS A 31 7.31 -16.51 9.93
CA HIS A 31 6.74 -15.64 8.90
C HIS A 31 5.24 -15.94 8.64
N GLU A 32 4.65 -16.88 9.40
CA GLU A 32 3.24 -17.22 9.34
C GLU A 32 2.41 -16.22 10.18
N MET A 33 2.03 -15.08 9.58
CA MET A 33 1.40 -13.96 10.27
C MET A 33 0.07 -14.32 10.93
N ASN A 34 -0.77 -15.12 10.22
CA ASN A 34 -2.05 -15.58 10.77
C ASN A 34 -1.87 -16.49 11.99
N PHE A 35 -0.84 -17.34 11.96
CA PHE A 35 -0.51 -18.17 13.11
C PHE A 35 -0.02 -17.32 14.27
N ALA A 36 0.93 -16.42 14.04
CA ALA A 36 1.46 -15.52 15.06
C ALA A 36 0.33 -14.70 15.72
N ARG A 37 -0.58 -14.11 14.93
CA ARG A 37 -1.73 -13.33 15.43
C ARG A 37 -2.63 -14.15 16.38
N ASN A 38 -2.87 -15.43 16.06
CA ASN A 38 -3.85 -16.27 16.78
C ASN A 38 -3.26 -17.02 17.99
N VAL A 39 -1.94 -17.10 18.12
CA VAL A 39 -1.28 -17.93 19.15
C VAL A 39 -0.50 -17.10 20.15
N SER A 40 0.05 -15.97 19.74
CA SER A 40 0.87 -15.13 20.60
C SER A 40 0.02 -14.24 21.50
N ASN A 41 0.54 -13.93 22.70
CA ASN A 41 0.04 -12.87 23.58
C ASN A 41 0.94 -11.61 23.56
N ARG A 42 2.09 -11.67 22.89
CA ARG A 42 3.01 -10.56 22.65
C ARG A 42 3.75 -10.79 21.35
N VAL A 43 3.93 -9.74 20.57
CA VAL A 43 4.59 -9.77 19.26
C VAL A 43 5.75 -8.81 19.24
N PHE A 44 6.89 -9.28 18.76
CA PHE A 44 8.04 -8.46 18.42
C PHE A 44 8.22 -8.46 16.91
N PHE A 45 8.06 -7.32 16.28
CA PHE A 45 8.42 -7.16 14.89
C PHE A 45 9.88 -6.70 14.79
N MET A 46 10.69 -7.50 14.10
CA MET A 46 12.12 -7.24 13.93
C MET A 46 12.43 -6.74 12.52
N TYR A 47 13.14 -5.63 12.43
CA TYR A 47 13.60 -5.07 11.16
C TYR A 47 15.03 -4.53 11.33
N GLY A 48 15.93 -4.78 10.35
CA GLY A 48 17.31 -4.32 10.39
C GLY A 48 18.10 -4.78 11.63
N GLY A 49 17.77 -5.98 12.19
CA GLY A 49 18.44 -6.53 13.38
C GLY A 49 17.98 -5.93 14.70
N LYS A 50 16.93 -5.10 14.71
CA LYS A 50 16.38 -4.46 15.91
C LYS A 50 14.89 -4.81 16.05
N ILE A 51 14.38 -4.79 17.29
CA ILE A 51 12.94 -4.80 17.55
C ILE A 51 12.43 -3.41 17.20
N LEU A 52 11.59 -3.33 16.16
CA LEU A 52 11.01 -2.10 15.68
C LEU A 52 9.66 -1.84 16.35
N GLU A 53 8.84 -2.89 16.53
CA GLU A 53 7.60 -2.84 17.29
C GLU A 53 7.50 -3.97 18.31
N ASP A 54 6.86 -3.68 19.42
CA ASP A 54 6.61 -4.57 20.53
C ASP A 54 5.23 -4.28 21.11
N GLY A 55 4.32 -5.25 21.08
CA GLY A 55 2.98 -5.04 21.58
C GLY A 55 2.09 -6.27 21.50
N LEU A 56 0.81 -6.07 21.80
CA LEU A 56 -0.23 -7.08 21.63
C LEU A 56 -0.42 -7.40 20.12
N PRO A 57 -0.82 -8.62 19.77
CA PRO A 57 -1.11 -8.99 18.38
C PRO A 57 -2.05 -8.01 17.66
N GLU A 58 -3.10 -7.56 18.33
CA GLU A 58 -4.07 -6.61 17.76
C GLU A 58 -3.44 -5.24 17.44
N GLN A 59 -2.48 -4.80 18.23
CA GLN A 59 -1.75 -3.56 17.99
C GLN A 59 -0.79 -3.71 16.81
N VAL A 60 0.12 -4.68 16.88
CA VAL A 60 1.19 -4.84 15.87
C VAL A 60 0.62 -5.25 14.51
N PHE A 61 -0.39 -6.15 14.47
CA PHE A 61 -0.99 -6.61 13.21
C PHE A 61 -2.16 -5.76 12.72
N GLY A 62 -2.86 -5.05 13.62
CA GLY A 62 -4.03 -4.26 13.26
C GLY A 62 -3.74 -2.78 13.05
N HIS A 63 -2.85 -2.23 13.89
CA HIS A 63 -2.53 -0.80 13.92
C HIS A 63 -1.02 -0.57 14.04
N PRO A 64 -0.21 -1.07 13.08
CA PRO A 64 1.25 -0.91 13.13
C PRO A 64 1.64 0.57 13.13
N GLN A 65 2.61 0.91 13.99
CA GLN A 65 3.08 2.28 14.17
C GLN A 65 4.17 2.66 13.17
N HIS A 66 4.88 1.64 12.64
CA HIS A 66 5.98 1.85 11.70
C HIS A 66 5.58 1.40 10.29
N ASN A 67 6.04 2.16 9.28
CA ASN A 67 5.75 1.86 7.87
C ASN A 67 6.31 0.51 7.44
N GLU A 68 7.48 0.13 7.93
CA GLU A 68 8.11 -1.16 7.65
C GLU A 68 7.28 -2.33 8.17
N THR A 69 6.70 -2.18 9.37
CA THR A 69 5.79 -3.17 9.95
C THR A 69 4.52 -3.29 9.10
N ARG A 70 3.93 -2.15 8.73
CA ARG A 70 2.73 -2.08 7.88
C ARG A 70 2.98 -2.76 6.52
N THR A 71 4.06 -2.38 5.86
CA THR A 71 4.45 -2.91 4.54
C THR A 71 4.65 -4.43 4.59
N PHE A 72 5.32 -4.92 5.63
CA PHE A 72 5.56 -6.35 5.79
C PHE A 72 4.27 -7.14 6.07
N ILE A 73 3.44 -6.66 7.00
CA ILE A 73 2.21 -7.34 7.43
C ILE A 73 1.16 -7.35 6.32
N GLN A 74 0.98 -6.22 5.64
CA GLN A 74 0.01 -6.08 4.55
C GLN A 74 0.55 -6.56 3.21
N ARG A 75 1.82 -6.98 3.14
CA ARG A 75 2.49 -7.37 1.90
C ARG A 75 2.32 -6.31 0.82
N ILE A 76 2.61 -5.06 1.18
CA ILE A 76 2.49 -3.93 0.26
C ILE A 76 3.54 -4.05 -0.83
N ARG A 77 3.08 -3.93 -2.07
CA ARG A 77 3.88 -3.77 -3.29
C ARG A 77 3.71 -2.36 -3.79
N SER A 78 4.78 -1.72 -4.22
CA SER A 78 4.72 -0.32 -4.65
C SER A 78 5.40 -0.10 -5.98
N LEU A 79 4.88 0.89 -6.71
CA LEU A 79 5.54 1.58 -7.81
C LEU A 79 5.70 3.04 -7.44
N HIS A 80 6.80 3.64 -7.88
CA HIS A 80 7.14 5.03 -7.64
C HIS A 80 7.54 5.71 -8.93
N PHE A 81 6.93 6.86 -9.24
CA PHE A 81 7.22 7.66 -10.40
C PHE A 81 7.44 9.13 -10.00
N VAL A 82 8.37 9.79 -10.67
CA VAL A 82 8.64 11.21 -10.50
C VAL A 82 8.60 11.86 -11.88
N PHE A 83 7.76 12.88 -12.01
CA PHE A 83 7.65 13.73 -13.20
C PHE A 83 8.20 15.12 -12.87
N SER A 84 9.10 15.61 -13.68
CA SER A 84 9.74 16.91 -13.54
C SER A 84 9.78 17.72 -14.85
N SER A 85 9.24 17.11 -15.92
CA SER A 85 9.18 17.67 -17.26
C SER A 85 7.92 17.21 -17.98
N GLU A 86 7.47 18.01 -18.96
CA GLU A 86 6.39 17.60 -19.86
C GLU A 86 6.80 16.46 -20.80
N ASP A 87 8.10 16.30 -21.04
CA ASP A 87 8.67 15.26 -21.90
C ASP A 87 8.86 13.92 -21.18
N ASP A 88 8.54 13.83 -19.88
CA ASP A 88 8.63 12.58 -19.13
C ASP A 88 7.72 11.50 -19.75
N ASP A 89 8.28 10.28 -19.88
CA ASP A 89 7.68 9.20 -20.66
C ASP A 89 6.45 8.60 -19.97
N PHE A 90 5.29 9.12 -20.33
CA PHE A 90 3.99 8.60 -19.89
C PHE A 90 3.76 7.14 -20.30
N TYR A 91 4.22 6.73 -21.50
CA TYR A 91 4.04 5.35 -21.97
C TYR A 91 4.88 4.35 -21.18
N ALA A 92 6.08 4.76 -20.75
CA ALA A 92 6.91 3.94 -19.88
C ALA A 92 6.21 3.69 -18.52
N MET A 93 5.55 4.70 -17.96
CA MET A 93 4.78 4.57 -16.73
C MET A 93 3.58 3.63 -16.90
N THR A 94 2.76 3.82 -17.94
CA THR A 94 1.59 2.95 -18.18
C THR A 94 2.01 1.50 -18.39
N GLY A 95 3.08 1.26 -19.14
CA GLY A 95 3.67 -0.07 -19.33
C GLY A 95 4.17 -0.69 -18.00
N ALA A 96 4.76 0.11 -17.12
CA ALA A 96 5.18 -0.36 -15.79
C ALA A 96 3.98 -0.70 -14.89
N ILE A 97 2.90 0.10 -14.94
CA ILE A 97 1.65 -0.17 -14.24
C ILE A 97 1.02 -1.47 -14.74
N ASP A 98 0.92 -1.67 -16.04
CA ASP A 98 0.39 -2.90 -16.63
C ASP A 98 1.18 -4.13 -16.18
N ASN A 99 2.51 -4.09 -16.28
CA ASN A 99 3.38 -5.17 -15.82
C ASN A 99 3.21 -5.45 -14.33
N PHE A 100 3.09 -4.42 -13.50
CA PHE A 100 2.82 -4.53 -12.07
C PHE A 100 1.49 -5.21 -11.80
N CYS A 101 0.43 -4.78 -12.49
CA CYS A 101 -0.91 -5.34 -12.35
C CYS A 101 -0.97 -6.82 -12.75
N VAL A 102 -0.31 -7.19 -13.85
CA VAL A 102 -0.19 -8.59 -14.30
C VAL A 102 0.58 -9.42 -13.27
N LYS A 103 1.73 -8.91 -12.81
CA LYS A 103 2.61 -9.61 -11.85
C LYS A 103 1.89 -9.96 -10.55
N TYR A 104 1.04 -9.08 -10.06
CA TYR A 104 0.32 -9.27 -8.78
C TYR A 104 -1.14 -9.67 -8.96
N SER A 105 -1.55 -10.00 -10.19
CA SER A 105 -2.91 -10.48 -10.53
C SER A 105 -4.01 -9.51 -10.07
N ILE A 106 -3.78 -8.21 -10.21
CA ILE A 106 -4.76 -7.17 -9.87
C ILE A 106 -5.96 -7.28 -10.83
N LYS A 107 -7.16 -7.19 -10.30
CA LYS A 107 -8.41 -7.35 -11.08
C LYS A 107 -8.53 -6.29 -12.19
N THR A 108 -8.94 -6.70 -13.38
CA THR A 108 -9.01 -5.84 -14.58
C THR A 108 -9.84 -4.56 -14.38
N ASN A 109 -10.93 -4.65 -13.60
CA ASN A 109 -11.75 -3.47 -13.29
C ASN A 109 -11.02 -2.42 -12.43
N ARG A 110 -10.07 -2.84 -11.60
CA ARG A 110 -9.21 -1.94 -10.82
C ARG A 110 -8.11 -1.33 -11.69
N ILE A 111 -7.58 -2.09 -12.64
CA ILE A 111 -6.54 -1.59 -13.57
C ILE A 111 -7.06 -0.38 -14.35
N ALA A 112 -8.27 -0.49 -14.94
CA ALA A 112 -8.87 0.62 -15.69
C ALA A 112 -9.06 1.87 -14.82
N LYS A 113 -9.54 1.69 -13.60
CA LYS A 113 -9.72 2.81 -12.65
C LYS A 113 -8.40 3.44 -12.22
N LEU A 114 -7.39 2.59 -11.95
CA LEU A 114 -6.04 3.05 -11.61
C LEU A 114 -5.44 3.91 -12.73
N LEU A 115 -5.53 3.43 -13.98
CA LEU A 115 -5.03 4.18 -15.14
C LEU A 115 -5.78 5.50 -15.31
N HIS A 116 -7.12 5.52 -15.22
CA HIS A 116 -7.88 6.76 -15.27
C HIS A 116 -7.46 7.76 -14.20
N ILE A 117 -7.26 7.32 -12.94
CA ILE A 117 -6.81 8.20 -11.86
C ILE A 117 -5.45 8.82 -12.20
N VAL A 118 -4.50 8.01 -12.65
CA VAL A 118 -3.15 8.48 -12.96
C VAL A 118 -3.16 9.42 -14.17
N GLU A 119 -3.90 9.09 -15.22
CA GLU A 119 -4.04 9.92 -16.42
C GLU A 119 -4.65 11.29 -16.10
N GLU A 120 -5.80 11.30 -15.41
CA GLU A 120 -6.47 12.56 -15.07
C GLU A 120 -5.67 13.42 -14.08
N MET A 121 -4.98 12.78 -13.12
CA MET A 121 -4.10 13.52 -12.23
C MET A 121 -2.94 14.20 -12.95
N LEU A 122 -2.35 13.55 -13.96
CA LEU A 122 -1.29 14.14 -14.77
C LEU A 122 -1.78 15.24 -15.71
N LEU A 123 -3.10 15.26 -16.02
CA LEU A 123 -3.69 16.35 -16.80
C LEU A 123 -3.94 17.61 -15.96
N ILE A 124 -4.39 17.44 -14.72
CA ILE A 124 -4.75 18.58 -13.84
C ILE A 124 -3.58 19.08 -12.96
N THR A 125 -2.47 18.34 -12.91
CA THR A 125 -1.27 18.72 -12.16
C THR A 125 -0.21 19.35 -13.08
N ASP A 126 0.59 20.26 -12.54
CA ASP A 126 1.71 20.86 -13.25
C ASP A 126 2.98 20.00 -13.10
N ARG A 127 3.30 19.23 -14.13
CA ARG A 127 4.47 18.34 -14.15
C ARG A 127 5.80 19.09 -14.07
N THR A 128 5.85 20.34 -14.53
CA THR A 128 7.09 21.15 -14.53
C THR A 128 7.47 21.57 -13.11
N SER A 129 6.50 21.68 -12.20
CA SER A 129 6.71 21.97 -10.77
C SER A 129 7.02 20.71 -9.94
N GLY A 130 7.01 19.53 -10.57
CA GLY A 130 7.25 18.24 -9.94
C GLY A 130 5.99 17.53 -9.47
N VAL A 131 5.77 16.34 -10.01
CA VAL A 131 4.68 15.43 -9.59
C VAL A 131 5.28 14.10 -9.19
N VAL A 132 4.95 13.62 -8.01
CA VAL A 132 5.33 12.30 -7.51
C VAL A 132 4.11 11.43 -7.42
N ILE A 133 4.17 10.23 -8.00
CA ILE A 133 3.08 9.25 -7.97
C ILE A 133 3.58 7.97 -7.32
N ASP A 134 2.94 7.61 -6.21
CA ASP A 134 3.13 6.35 -5.52
C ASP A 134 1.89 5.47 -5.67
N ILE A 135 2.06 4.25 -6.15
CA ILE A 135 1.00 3.25 -6.27
C ILE A 135 1.33 2.12 -5.32
N GLU A 136 0.47 1.87 -4.35
CA GLU A 136 0.60 0.76 -3.39
C GLU A 136 -0.52 -0.25 -3.60
N TYR A 137 -0.16 -1.53 -3.66
CA TYR A 137 -1.10 -2.66 -3.68
C TYR A 137 -0.89 -3.54 -2.46
N SER A 138 -1.93 -3.75 -1.67
CA SER A 138 -1.92 -4.67 -0.54
C SER A 138 -2.38 -6.06 -0.98
N GLU A 139 -1.48 -7.05 -0.96
CA GLU A 139 -1.85 -8.45 -1.27
C GLU A 139 -2.83 -9.04 -0.23
N THR A 140 -2.93 -8.43 0.96
CA THR A 140 -3.77 -8.92 2.05
C THR A 140 -5.21 -8.45 1.95
N THR A 141 -5.43 -7.17 1.59
CA THR A 141 -6.77 -6.57 1.45
C THR A 141 -7.21 -6.46 -0.01
N GLU A 142 -6.29 -6.71 -0.94
CA GLU A 142 -6.44 -6.50 -2.38
C GLU A 142 -6.71 -5.03 -2.77
N ASP A 143 -6.49 -4.08 -1.87
CA ASP A 143 -6.71 -2.66 -2.14
C ASP A 143 -5.54 -2.06 -2.91
N VAL A 144 -5.87 -1.13 -3.83
CA VAL A 144 -4.89 -0.29 -4.51
C VAL A 144 -5.04 1.13 -3.99
N THR A 145 -3.96 1.71 -3.50
CA THR A 145 -3.88 3.11 -3.08
C THR A 145 -2.97 3.87 -4.04
N VAL A 146 -3.45 4.99 -4.55
CA VAL A 146 -2.66 5.92 -5.37
C VAL A 146 -2.46 7.19 -4.59
N THR A 147 -1.22 7.60 -4.40
CA THR A 147 -0.86 8.88 -3.81
C THR A 147 -0.19 9.72 -4.87
N VAL A 148 -0.71 10.93 -5.10
CA VAL A 148 -0.13 11.92 -6.03
C VAL A 148 0.25 13.15 -5.23
N LEU A 149 1.50 13.55 -5.31
CA LEU A 149 2.01 14.79 -4.70
C LEU A 149 2.38 15.77 -5.80
N GLN A 150 1.62 16.85 -5.92
CA GLN A 150 1.99 18.05 -6.68
C GLN A 150 2.90 18.92 -5.81
N GLN A 151 4.18 18.97 -6.15
CA GLN A 151 5.15 19.78 -5.40
C GLN A 151 4.93 21.29 -5.63
N SER A 152 5.44 22.09 -4.69
CA SER A 152 5.48 23.55 -4.80
C SER A 152 4.12 24.25 -4.98
N ARG A 153 3.00 23.57 -4.81
CA ARG A 153 1.65 24.14 -4.84
C ARG A 153 1.10 24.28 -3.43
N SER A 154 0.47 25.41 -3.14
CA SER A 154 -0.11 25.71 -1.82
C SER A 154 -1.63 25.92 -1.85
N LEU A 155 -2.28 25.70 -2.99
CA LEU A 155 -3.71 25.88 -3.18
C LEU A 155 -4.35 24.57 -3.64
N SER A 156 -5.59 24.33 -3.22
CA SER A 156 -6.40 23.20 -3.66
C SER A 156 -6.50 23.15 -5.19
N ILE A 157 -6.42 21.94 -5.76
CA ILE A 157 -6.71 21.69 -7.17
C ILE A 157 -8.18 21.30 -7.34
N LEU A 158 -8.73 20.49 -6.43
CA LEU A 158 -10.11 20.02 -6.52
C LEU A 158 -11.16 21.15 -6.38
N ASN A 159 -10.79 22.23 -5.71
CA ASN A 159 -11.67 23.41 -5.52
C ASN A 159 -11.26 24.60 -6.39
N ASP A 160 -10.32 24.41 -7.32
CA ASP A 160 -9.92 25.48 -8.25
C ASP A 160 -10.96 25.59 -9.37
N PRO A 161 -11.55 26.78 -9.61
CA PRO A 161 -12.54 26.98 -10.69
C PRO A 161 -12.00 26.72 -12.09
N GLU A 162 -10.68 26.71 -12.28
CA GLU A 162 -10.03 26.46 -13.56
C GLU A 162 -9.77 24.96 -13.80
N THR A 163 -9.98 24.11 -12.78
CA THR A 163 -9.80 22.65 -12.93
C THR A 163 -10.92 22.06 -13.78
N ASP A 164 -10.55 21.18 -14.70
CA ASP A 164 -11.49 20.54 -15.62
C ASP A 164 -12.53 19.70 -14.86
N GLU A 165 -13.82 20.07 -15.02
CA GLU A 165 -14.95 19.38 -14.38
C GLU A 165 -15.07 17.92 -14.82
N LEU A 166 -14.69 17.60 -16.07
CA LEU A 166 -14.72 16.24 -16.58
C LEU A 166 -13.66 15.38 -15.89
N ALA A 167 -12.44 15.91 -15.75
CA ALA A 167 -11.36 15.23 -15.01
C ALA A 167 -11.76 14.94 -13.57
N LEU A 168 -12.36 15.91 -12.88
CA LEU A 168 -12.88 15.72 -11.52
C LEU A 168 -13.96 14.62 -11.44
N ALA A 169 -14.88 14.58 -12.41
CA ALA A 169 -15.92 13.57 -12.46
C ALA A 169 -15.34 12.16 -12.69
N ILE A 170 -14.31 12.03 -13.55
CA ILE A 170 -13.61 10.77 -13.79
C ILE A 170 -12.87 10.30 -12.53
N LEU A 171 -12.16 11.21 -11.85
CA LEU A 171 -11.45 10.90 -10.59
C LEU A 171 -12.42 10.39 -9.51
N GLN A 172 -13.54 11.06 -9.32
CA GLN A 172 -14.58 10.66 -8.37
C GLN A 172 -15.23 9.32 -8.75
N GLY A 173 -15.48 9.08 -10.04
CA GLY A 173 -16.06 7.82 -10.53
C GLY A 173 -15.10 6.63 -10.49
N SER A 174 -13.79 6.89 -10.55
CA SER A 174 -12.75 5.85 -10.58
C SER A 174 -12.26 5.46 -9.18
N SER A 175 -12.48 6.28 -8.16
CA SER A 175 -12.05 6.03 -6.79
C SER A 175 -13.20 5.68 -5.85
N GLN A 176 -12.92 4.89 -4.81
CA GLN A 176 -13.82 4.67 -3.67
C GLN A 176 -13.70 5.84 -2.68
N THR A 177 -12.49 6.34 -2.49
CA THR A 177 -12.19 7.50 -1.67
C THR A 177 -11.26 8.42 -2.42
N LEU A 178 -11.46 9.73 -2.27
CA LEU A 178 -10.58 10.80 -2.75
C LEU A 178 -10.37 11.79 -1.62
N GLN A 179 -9.12 11.98 -1.24
CA GLN A 179 -8.72 12.95 -0.23
C GLN A 179 -7.67 13.89 -0.81
N GLU A 180 -7.80 15.19 -0.52
CA GLU A 180 -6.82 16.21 -0.83
C GLU A 180 -6.32 16.83 0.48
N GLU A 181 -5.02 16.95 0.62
CA GLU A 181 -4.36 17.54 1.78
C GLU A 181 -3.28 18.52 1.33
N ILE A 182 -3.31 19.74 1.87
CA ILE A 182 -2.26 20.72 1.65
C ILE A 182 -1.19 20.51 2.71
N ILE A 183 0.02 20.20 2.28
CA ILE A 183 1.17 19.93 3.12
C ILE A 183 2.33 20.90 2.82
N PRO A 184 3.37 21.00 3.65
CA PRO A 184 4.47 21.93 3.42
C PRO A 184 5.18 21.76 2.06
N GLU A 185 5.23 20.53 1.55
CA GLU A 185 5.89 20.17 0.29
C GLU A 185 5.02 20.43 -0.95
N GLY A 186 3.69 20.56 -0.77
CA GLY A 186 2.76 20.73 -1.89
C GLY A 186 1.32 20.32 -1.56
N VAL A 187 0.61 19.83 -2.57
CA VAL A 187 -0.74 19.26 -2.43
C VAL A 187 -0.69 17.78 -2.69
N ARG A 188 -1.15 17.01 -1.70
CA ARG A 188 -1.21 15.55 -1.75
C ARG A 188 -2.63 15.08 -2.01
N PHE A 189 -2.78 14.17 -2.95
CA PHE A 189 -4.01 13.44 -3.22
C PHE A 189 -3.84 11.99 -2.85
N THR A 190 -4.86 11.39 -2.25
CA THR A 190 -4.88 9.97 -1.93
C THR A 190 -6.19 9.36 -2.43
N PHE A 191 -6.08 8.33 -3.25
CA PHE A 191 -7.17 7.58 -3.84
C PHE A 191 -7.12 6.12 -3.38
N THR A 192 -8.29 5.52 -3.11
CA THR A 192 -8.43 4.07 -2.95
C THR A 192 -9.29 3.55 -4.10
N VAL A 193 -8.84 2.43 -4.74
CA VAL A 193 -9.48 1.84 -5.92
C VAL A 193 -10.08 0.47 -5.61
#